data_ba6d1911f8571c755ff6966b7630d8a2
#
_entry.id   ba6d1911f8571c755ff6966b7630d8a2
#
_cell.length_a   1.000
_cell.length_b   1.000
_cell.length_c   1.000
_cell.angle_alpha   90.00
_cell.angle_beta   90.00
_cell.angle_gamma   90.00
#
_symmetry.space_group_name_H-M   'P 1'
#
loop_
_entity.id
_entity.type
_entity.pdbx_description
1 polymer ?
#
loop_
_entity_poly.entity_id
_entity_poly.type
_entity_poly.pdbx_seq_one_letter_code
_entity_poly.pdbx_strand_id
1 'polypeptide(L)'
;ISYVKGHPDRNYTVGIRINMHVGGDFISRFGLVPESKELQETVSLIKETVNLNLIGLHCHISRSRGVEAWAKRAEIMLKAADDYIDGVPAYISLGSGMYADMPEFLKQQFGGDTVPTYEDYADCTIQPFADHYKDVENQPILFTEPGTTVIARYLSFVTKVLSVKEVRGRYIANMDGDYHNLGEICTMKKLPVTVLSGGKEQHTYTNMDIMGFTCLEQDVLYPGFEQSIAEGDILVFDNVGGYSIVSKPQFIKPQSAMYVLRTNGEVEQIMRAETFDDVFNKFSFKF
;
A
#
# COMPACT_ATOMS: atom_id res chain seq x y z
N ILE A 1 -0.16 -3.89 30.05
CA ILE A 1 -0.61 -3.86 31.46
C ILE A 1 0.60 -3.93 32.41
N SER A 2 1.44 -4.96 32.37
CA SER A 2 2.60 -5.12 33.27
C SER A 2 3.52 -3.87 33.28
N TYR A 3 3.77 -3.28 32.13
CA TYR A 3 4.54 -2.05 32.00
C TYR A 3 3.87 -0.87 32.75
N VAL A 4 2.56 -0.69 32.53
CA VAL A 4 1.78 0.38 33.16
C VAL A 4 1.77 0.23 34.68
N LYS A 5 1.53 -0.98 35.19
CA LYS A 5 1.57 -1.30 36.63
C LYS A 5 2.95 -1.06 37.26
N GLY A 6 4.03 -1.22 36.48
CA GLY A 6 5.41 -0.93 36.91
C GLY A 6 5.77 0.57 36.96
N HIS A 7 4.88 1.45 36.44
CA HIS A 7 5.10 2.89 36.35
C HIS A 7 3.85 3.66 36.82
N PRO A 8 3.47 3.55 38.09
CA PRO A 8 2.21 4.09 38.60
C PRO A 8 2.17 5.63 38.68
N ASP A 9 3.29 6.27 38.52
CA ASP A 9 3.49 7.73 38.50
C ASP A 9 3.14 8.38 37.16
N ARG A 10 2.80 7.59 36.13
CA ARG A 10 2.50 8.04 34.77
C ARG A 10 1.09 7.64 34.34
N ASN A 11 0.45 8.51 33.57
CA ASN A 11 -0.81 8.19 32.90
C ASN A 11 -0.54 7.71 31.46
N TYR A 12 -1.24 6.68 31.06
CA TYR A 12 -1.13 6.09 29.74
C TYR A 12 -2.47 6.13 29.03
N THR A 13 -2.41 6.30 27.71
CA THR A 13 -3.57 6.21 26.84
C THR A 13 -3.34 5.11 25.80
N VAL A 14 -4.40 4.39 25.47
CA VAL A 14 -4.37 3.32 24.47
C VAL A 14 -5.58 3.40 23.56
N GLY A 15 -5.44 2.83 22.37
CA GLY A 15 -6.54 2.50 21.48
C GLY A 15 -6.64 1.01 21.26
N ILE A 16 -7.80 0.53 20.86
CA ILE A 16 -8.03 -0.86 20.47
C ILE A 16 -8.27 -0.95 18.98
N ARG A 17 -7.60 -1.93 18.34
CA ARG A 17 -7.90 -2.26 16.96
C ARG A 17 -9.07 -3.23 16.87
N ILE A 18 -10.11 -2.82 16.17
CA ILE A 18 -11.32 -3.60 15.92
C ILE A 18 -11.14 -4.41 14.64
N ASN A 19 -11.37 -5.71 14.71
CA ASN A 19 -11.51 -6.59 13.56
C ASN A 19 -12.98 -6.59 13.13
N MET A 20 -13.22 -6.57 11.82
CA MET A 20 -14.58 -6.55 11.31
C MET A 20 -14.68 -7.25 9.96
N HIS A 21 -15.86 -7.72 9.63
CA HIS A 21 -16.22 -8.25 8.32
C HIS A 21 -17.07 -7.20 7.58
N VAL A 22 -16.53 -6.70 6.47
CA VAL A 22 -17.17 -5.65 5.64
C VAL A 22 -17.59 -6.16 4.25
N GLY A 23 -17.71 -7.47 4.11
CA GLY A 23 -18.03 -8.15 2.84
C GLY A 23 -16.83 -8.86 2.21
N GLY A 24 -17.14 -9.79 1.29
CA GLY A 24 -16.16 -10.66 0.64
C GLY A 24 -15.63 -11.78 1.56
N ASP A 25 -14.68 -12.58 1.04
CA ASP A 25 -14.15 -13.76 1.74
C ASP A 25 -12.89 -13.47 2.56
N PHE A 26 -12.43 -12.21 2.58
CA PHE A 26 -11.20 -11.85 3.27
C PHE A 26 -11.41 -11.70 4.77
N ILE A 27 -10.70 -12.50 5.54
CA ILE A 27 -10.66 -12.43 7.00
C ILE A 27 -9.32 -11.81 7.43
N SER A 28 -9.37 -10.66 8.10
CA SER A 28 -8.18 -10.05 8.69
C SER A 28 -7.73 -10.82 9.93
N ARG A 29 -6.43 -11.05 10.06
CA ARG A 29 -5.82 -11.64 11.26
C ARG A 29 -5.57 -10.65 12.39
N PHE A 30 -5.89 -9.36 12.18
CA PHE A 30 -5.55 -8.27 13.09
C PHE A 30 -6.76 -7.73 13.81
N GLY A 31 -6.55 -7.29 15.07
CA GLY A 31 -7.57 -6.67 15.89
C GLY A 31 -8.47 -7.67 16.61
N LEU A 32 -9.34 -7.16 17.46
CA LEU A 32 -10.30 -7.92 18.26
C LEU A 32 -11.70 -7.81 17.62
N VAL A 33 -12.41 -8.93 17.57
CA VAL A 33 -13.74 -9.01 16.96
C VAL A 33 -14.76 -8.33 17.88
N PRO A 34 -15.65 -7.44 17.38
CA PRO A 34 -16.74 -6.89 18.17
C PRO A 34 -17.54 -8.00 18.87
N GLU A 35 -18.00 -7.70 20.08
CA GLU A 35 -18.82 -8.60 20.91
C GLU A 35 -18.10 -9.91 21.34
N SER A 36 -16.86 -10.13 20.94
CA SER A 36 -16.09 -11.28 21.41
C SER A 36 -15.75 -11.16 22.91
N LYS A 37 -15.62 -12.31 23.55
CA LYS A 37 -15.18 -12.38 24.95
C LYS A 37 -13.82 -11.72 25.14
N GLU A 38 -12.92 -11.91 24.19
CA GLU A 38 -11.57 -11.34 24.22
C GLU A 38 -11.58 -9.79 24.20
N LEU A 39 -12.45 -9.18 23.39
CA LEU A 39 -12.59 -7.72 23.38
C LEU A 39 -13.18 -7.21 24.70
N GLN A 40 -14.24 -7.86 25.22
CA GLN A 40 -14.86 -7.49 26.49
C GLN A 40 -13.87 -7.60 27.66
N GLU A 41 -13.13 -8.70 27.75
CA GLU A 41 -12.10 -8.90 28.78
C GLU A 41 -10.96 -7.86 28.65
N THR A 42 -10.55 -7.53 27.40
CA THR A 42 -9.52 -6.51 27.15
C THR A 42 -9.98 -5.13 27.61
N VAL A 43 -11.21 -4.73 27.26
CA VAL A 43 -11.78 -3.45 27.69
C VAL A 43 -11.90 -3.38 29.21
N SER A 44 -12.43 -4.43 29.85
CA SER A 44 -12.55 -4.50 31.31
C SER A 44 -11.18 -4.37 31.98
N LEU A 45 -10.19 -5.10 31.49
CA LEU A 45 -8.82 -5.04 32.02
C LEU A 45 -8.16 -3.65 31.87
N ILE A 46 -8.44 -2.93 30.77
CA ILE A 46 -7.99 -1.56 30.58
C ILE A 46 -8.65 -0.64 31.61
N LYS A 47 -9.98 -0.72 31.74
CA LYS A 47 -10.79 0.10 32.67
C LYS A 47 -10.44 -0.14 34.15
N GLU A 48 -10.09 -1.37 34.50
CA GLU A 48 -9.66 -1.75 35.85
C GLU A 48 -8.20 -1.37 36.17
N THR A 49 -7.41 -1.05 35.16
CA THR A 49 -6.00 -0.68 35.36
C THR A 49 -5.89 0.81 35.65
N VAL A 50 -5.54 1.13 36.89
CA VAL A 50 -5.27 2.51 37.30
C VAL A 50 -4.22 3.13 36.38
N ASN A 51 -4.41 4.39 36.02
CA ASN A 51 -3.54 5.17 35.13
C ASN A 51 -3.48 4.67 33.66
N LEU A 52 -4.42 3.85 33.20
CA LEU A 52 -4.57 3.44 31.81
C LEU A 52 -5.96 3.82 31.29
N ASN A 53 -6.01 4.60 30.21
CA ASN A 53 -7.26 5.08 29.63
C ASN A 53 -7.44 4.59 28.19
N LEU A 54 -8.59 4.03 27.90
CA LEU A 54 -8.99 3.72 26.54
C LEU A 54 -9.58 4.98 25.89
N ILE A 55 -8.88 5.56 24.94
CA ILE A 55 -9.27 6.87 24.37
C ILE A 55 -9.61 6.82 22.88
N GLY A 56 -9.41 5.70 22.19
CA GLY A 56 -9.66 5.64 20.78
C GLY A 56 -9.78 4.24 20.21
N LEU A 57 -10.27 4.19 18.99
CA LEU A 57 -10.43 2.95 18.22
C LEU A 57 -9.72 3.06 16.90
N HIS A 58 -9.30 1.91 16.39
CA HIS A 58 -8.66 1.76 15.10
C HIS A 58 -9.23 0.58 14.35
N CYS A 59 -9.39 0.70 13.04
CA CYS A 59 -9.54 -0.45 12.15
C CYS A 59 -8.66 -0.29 10.91
N HIS A 60 -8.34 -1.38 10.24
CA HIS A 60 -7.66 -1.33 8.95
C HIS A 60 -8.00 -2.56 8.14
N ILE A 61 -8.56 -2.37 6.97
CA ILE A 61 -8.87 -3.43 6.00
C ILE A 61 -8.31 -3.02 4.65
N SER A 62 -7.34 -3.78 4.14
CA SER A 62 -6.65 -3.50 2.87
C SER A 62 -7.42 -3.95 1.63
N ARG A 63 -8.39 -4.87 1.81
CA ARG A 63 -9.29 -5.37 0.76
C ARG A 63 -10.70 -4.86 0.98
N SER A 64 -11.64 -5.13 0.09
CA SER A 64 -13.01 -4.62 0.15
C SER A 64 -13.01 -3.09 0.17
N ARG A 65 -12.64 -2.51 -0.98
CA ARG A 65 -12.35 -1.07 -1.14
C ARG A 65 -13.55 -0.25 -1.64
N GLY A 66 -14.70 -0.88 -1.89
CA GLY A 66 -15.91 -0.19 -2.37
C GLY A 66 -16.58 0.65 -1.29
N VAL A 67 -17.45 1.56 -1.72
CA VAL A 67 -18.22 2.49 -0.86
C VAL A 67 -19.01 1.74 0.22
N GLU A 68 -19.66 0.63 -0.15
CA GLU A 68 -20.46 -0.19 0.77
C GLU A 68 -19.63 -0.73 1.94
N ALA A 69 -18.40 -1.20 1.65
CA ALA A 69 -17.52 -1.71 2.67
C ALA A 69 -17.02 -0.60 3.60
N TRP A 70 -16.85 0.62 3.08
CA TRP A 70 -16.46 1.77 3.89
C TRP A 70 -17.62 2.30 4.73
N ALA A 71 -18.84 2.35 4.19
CA ALA A 71 -20.04 2.67 4.96
C ALA A 71 -20.24 1.68 6.12
N LYS A 72 -20.10 0.38 5.84
CA LYS A 72 -20.19 -0.66 6.87
C LYS A 72 -19.10 -0.54 7.93
N ARG A 73 -17.89 -0.14 7.54
CA ARG A 73 -16.77 0.14 8.46
C ARG A 73 -17.12 1.29 9.40
N ALA A 74 -17.66 2.38 8.86
CA ALA A 74 -18.10 3.53 9.67
C ALA A 74 -19.17 3.12 10.70
N GLU A 75 -20.20 2.38 10.27
CA GLU A 75 -21.26 1.86 11.15
C GLU A 75 -20.69 1.03 12.32
N ILE A 76 -19.81 0.07 12.01
CA ILE A 76 -19.23 -0.81 13.04
C ILE A 76 -18.35 -0.02 14.00
N MET A 77 -17.59 0.96 13.51
CA MET A 77 -16.72 1.77 14.36
C MET A 77 -17.48 2.73 15.25
N LEU A 78 -18.58 3.31 14.77
CA LEU A 78 -19.50 4.12 15.60
C LEU A 78 -20.10 3.27 16.71
N LYS A 79 -20.66 2.10 16.36
CA LYS A 79 -21.20 1.18 17.38
C LYS A 79 -20.14 0.75 18.40
N ALA A 80 -18.94 0.43 17.96
CA ALA A 80 -17.86 0.06 18.87
C ALA A 80 -17.42 1.22 19.77
N ALA A 81 -17.48 2.45 19.30
CA ALA A 81 -17.22 3.63 20.12
C ALA A 81 -18.28 3.76 21.24
N ASP A 82 -19.55 3.63 20.90
CA ASP A 82 -20.65 3.68 21.87
C ASP A 82 -20.58 2.54 22.90
N ASP A 83 -20.22 1.34 22.47
CA ASP A 83 -20.20 0.15 23.33
C ASP A 83 -18.99 0.10 24.29
N TYR A 84 -17.83 0.63 23.89
CA TYR A 84 -16.56 0.36 24.58
C TYR A 84 -15.84 1.59 25.14
N ILE A 85 -16.10 2.80 24.62
CA ILE A 85 -15.48 4.05 25.09
C ILE A 85 -16.43 4.75 26.08
N ASP A 86 -15.91 5.12 27.24
CA ASP A 86 -16.67 5.91 28.19
C ASP A 86 -16.67 7.39 27.74
N GLY A 87 -17.83 7.86 27.24
CA GLY A 87 -17.97 9.20 26.68
C GLY A 87 -17.53 9.28 25.22
N VAL A 88 -16.90 10.38 24.84
CA VAL A 88 -16.47 10.64 23.46
C VAL A 88 -15.04 10.16 23.25
N PRO A 89 -14.76 9.34 22.24
CA PRO A 89 -13.40 8.96 21.93
C PRO A 89 -12.56 10.19 21.52
N ALA A 90 -11.30 10.20 21.89
CA ALA A 90 -10.37 11.24 21.43
C ALA A 90 -10.10 11.11 19.92
N TYR A 91 -10.10 9.89 19.41
CA TYR A 91 -9.92 9.63 17.98
C TYR A 91 -10.56 8.29 17.54
N ILE A 92 -10.87 8.23 16.25
CA ILE A 92 -11.23 6.99 15.55
C ILE A 92 -10.43 6.92 14.26
N SER A 93 -9.66 5.84 14.06
CA SER A 93 -8.96 5.58 12.81
C SER A 93 -9.69 4.54 11.97
N LEU A 94 -10.03 4.90 10.74
CA LEU A 94 -10.64 4.00 9.76
C LEU A 94 -9.61 3.21 8.95
N GLY A 95 -8.31 3.46 9.20
CA GLY A 95 -7.23 2.85 8.46
C GLY A 95 -7.21 3.26 6.99
N SER A 96 -6.89 2.31 6.11
CA SER A 96 -6.92 2.52 4.67
C SER A 96 -7.57 1.32 3.94
N GLY A 97 -7.25 1.17 2.68
CA GLY A 97 -7.92 0.30 1.72
C GLY A 97 -8.82 1.12 0.80
N MET A 98 -8.43 2.38 0.55
CA MET A 98 -9.02 3.24 -0.48
C MET A 98 -8.36 2.97 -1.83
N TYR A 99 -9.08 3.27 -2.90
CA TYR A 99 -8.47 3.40 -4.20
C TYR A 99 -7.73 4.72 -4.32
N ALA A 100 -6.65 4.71 -5.11
CA ALA A 100 -5.92 5.91 -5.48
C ALA A 100 -6.59 6.61 -6.67
N ASP A 101 -6.33 7.89 -6.85
CA ASP A 101 -6.41 8.52 -8.15
C ASP A 101 -5.33 7.88 -9.05
N MET A 102 -5.77 7.29 -10.17
CA MET A 102 -4.91 6.47 -11.03
C MET A 102 -5.24 6.69 -12.51
N PRO A 103 -4.28 6.42 -13.43
CA PRO A 103 -4.55 6.47 -14.87
C PRO A 103 -5.71 5.57 -15.28
N GLU A 104 -6.46 5.98 -16.30
CA GLU A 104 -7.64 5.26 -16.79
C GLU A 104 -7.33 3.80 -17.15
N PHE A 105 -6.19 3.54 -17.77
CA PHE A 105 -5.73 2.17 -18.07
C PHE A 105 -5.69 1.27 -16.82
N LEU A 106 -5.28 1.79 -15.68
CA LEU A 106 -5.23 1.03 -14.43
C LEU A 106 -6.61 0.99 -13.77
N LYS A 107 -7.37 2.09 -13.81
CA LYS A 107 -8.73 2.19 -13.28
C LYS A 107 -9.65 1.14 -13.89
N GLN A 108 -9.60 0.94 -15.21
CA GLN A 108 -10.39 -0.08 -15.91
C GLN A 108 -10.14 -1.50 -15.39
N GLN A 109 -8.91 -1.82 -14.98
CA GLN A 109 -8.58 -3.12 -14.40
C GLN A 109 -9.13 -3.32 -12.98
N PHE A 110 -9.54 -2.25 -12.30
CA PHE A 110 -10.16 -2.27 -10.96
C PHE A 110 -11.69 -2.14 -10.98
N GLY A 111 -12.30 -1.99 -12.15
CA GLY A 111 -13.76 -1.89 -12.30
C GLY A 111 -14.24 -0.61 -12.99
N GLY A 112 -13.34 0.20 -13.55
CA GLY A 112 -13.69 1.40 -14.30
C GLY A 112 -14.46 2.41 -13.46
N ASP A 113 -15.64 2.80 -13.90
CA ASP A 113 -16.48 3.80 -13.25
C ASP A 113 -17.02 3.39 -11.87
N THR A 114 -16.89 2.10 -11.50
CA THR A 114 -17.24 1.64 -10.15
C THR A 114 -16.14 1.88 -9.11
N VAL A 115 -14.98 2.38 -9.52
CA VAL A 115 -13.90 2.77 -8.59
C VAL A 115 -14.30 4.07 -7.89
N PRO A 116 -14.48 4.06 -6.55
CA PRO A 116 -14.89 5.24 -5.81
C PRO A 116 -13.89 6.38 -5.87
N THR A 117 -14.41 7.60 -5.86
CA THR A 117 -13.65 8.83 -5.66
C THR A 117 -13.39 9.09 -4.17
N TYR A 118 -12.60 10.11 -3.86
CA TYR A 118 -12.41 10.53 -2.46
C TYR A 118 -13.69 11.13 -1.87
N GLU A 119 -14.49 11.81 -2.67
CA GLU A 119 -15.79 12.35 -2.31
C GLU A 119 -16.75 11.22 -1.93
N ASP A 120 -16.81 10.14 -2.72
CA ASP A 120 -17.64 8.97 -2.41
C ASP A 120 -17.27 8.35 -1.05
N TYR A 121 -15.97 8.26 -0.74
CA TYR A 121 -15.52 7.80 0.57
C TYR A 121 -15.87 8.78 1.69
N ALA A 122 -15.76 10.08 1.44
CA ALA A 122 -16.13 11.10 2.41
C ALA A 122 -17.62 11.03 2.75
N ASP A 123 -18.47 10.97 1.76
CA ASP A 123 -19.93 10.93 1.93
C ASP A 123 -20.37 9.69 2.72
N CYS A 124 -19.81 8.53 2.43
CA CYS A 124 -20.21 7.30 3.11
C CYS A 124 -19.58 7.11 4.50
N THR A 125 -18.58 7.91 4.88
CA THR A 125 -17.87 7.78 6.16
C THR A 125 -17.95 9.04 7.01
N ILE A 126 -17.48 10.19 6.53
CA ILE A 126 -17.36 11.41 7.32
C ILE A 126 -18.73 11.91 7.74
N GLN A 127 -19.72 11.89 6.84
CA GLN A 127 -21.08 12.36 7.18
C GLN A 127 -21.71 11.57 8.32
N PRO A 128 -21.71 10.21 8.36
CA PRO A 128 -22.19 9.45 9.52
C PRO A 128 -21.51 9.82 10.83
N PHE A 129 -20.19 10.06 10.84
CA PHE A 129 -19.49 10.50 12.05
C PHE A 129 -19.88 11.92 12.44
N ALA A 130 -19.99 12.85 11.49
CA ALA A 130 -20.40 14.21 11.76
C ALA A 130 -21.82 14.27 12.33
N ASP A 131 -22.74 13.47 11.82
CA ASP A 131 -24.12 13.40 12.30
C ASP A 131 -24.20 12.78 13.70
N HIS A 132 -23.41 11.74 13.96
CA HIS A 132 -23.38 11.05 15.26
C HIS A 132 -22.87 11.96 16.39
N TYR A 133 -21.83 12.74 16.11
CA TYR A 133 -21.19 13.62 17.10
C TYR A 133 -21.59 15.10 16.99
N LYS A 134 -22.65 15.45 16.24
CA LYS A 134 -23.04 16.84 15.95
C LYS A 134 -23.27 17.72 17.19
N ASP A 135 -23.80 17.12 18.26
CA ASP A 135 -24.16 17.81 19.49
C ASP A 135 -23.05 17.74 20.57
N VAL A 136 -21.86 17.28 20.19
CA VAL A 136 -20.71 17.12 21.08
C VAL A 136 -19.71 18.24 20.88
N GLU A 137 -19.32 18.93 21.95
CA GLU A 137 -18.38 20.07 21.89
C GLU A 137 -16.98 19.64 21.42
N ASN A 138 -16.49 18.52 21.94
CA ASN A 138 -15.17 17.97 21.58
C ASN A 138 -15.37 16.69 20.74
N GLN A 139 -15.57 16.88 19.45
CA GLN A 139 -15.74 15.76 18.52
C GLN A 139 -14.44 14.94 18.38
N PRO A 140 -14.55 13.62 18.12
CA PRO A 140 -13.35 12.80 17.89
C PRO A 140 -12.61 13.20 16.64
N ILE A 141 -11.28 13.07 16.68
CA ILE A 141 -10.47 13.22 15.46
C ILE A 141 -10.63 11.94 14.63
N LEU A 142 -11.07 12.10 13.38
CA LEU A 142 -11.14 10.99 12.43
C LEU A 142 -9.84 10.87 11.65
N PHE A 143 -9.22 9.69 11.69
CA PHE A 143 -8.02 9.39 10.94
C PHE A 143 -8.29 8.42 9.79
N THR A 144 -7.61 8.64 8.66
CA THR A 144 -7.37 7.64 7.63
C THR A 144 -5.87 7.42 7.48
N GLU A 145 -5.47 6.24 6.99
CA GLU A 145 -4.06 5.83 6.87
C GLU A 145 -3.70 5.51 5.41
N PRO A 146 -3.84 6.48 4.49
CA PRO A 146 -3.59 6.23 3.08
C PRO A 146 -2.10 5.99 2.83
N GLY A 147 -1.77 4.84 2.23
CA GLY A 147 -0.41 4.50 1.80
C GLY A 147 -0.28 4.62 0.29
N THR A 148 -0.54 3.53 -0.43
CA THR A 148 -0.52 3.46 -1.90
C THR A 148 -1.35 4.57 -2.55
N THR A 149 -2.49 4.91 -1.96
CA THR A 149 -3.39 5.97 -2.40
C THR A 149 -2.69 7.34 -2.55
N VAL A 150 -1.76 7.65 -1.65
CA VAL A 150 -1.05 8.94 -1.67
C VAL A 150 0.16 8.95 -2.59
N ILE A 151 0.90 7.83 -2.68
CA ILE A 151 2.24 7.84 -3.27
C ILE A 151 2.36 7.12 -4.61
N ALA A 152 1.45 6.19 -4.93
CA ALA A 152 1.65 5.30 -6.09
C ALA A 152 1.91 6.06 -7.40
N ARG A 153 1.08 7.05 -7.71
CA ARG A 153 1.14 7.82 -8.97
C ARG A 153 2.37 8.70 -9.14
N TYR A 154 3.10 8.98 -8.07
CA TYR A 154 4.23 9.92 -8.09
C TYR A 154 5.58 9.26 -8.32
N LEU A 155 5.64 7.93 -8.40
CA LEU A 155 6.86 7.21 -8.70
C LEU A 155 6.73 6.47 -10.02
N SER A 156 7.81 6.56 -10.81
CA SER A 156 8.01 5.77 -12.01
C SER A 156 9.30 4.96 -11.88
N PHE A 157 9.31 3.76 -12.41
CA PHE A 157 10.50 2.93 -12.51
C PHE A 157 10.99 2.92 -13.95
N VAL A 158 12.24 3.29 -14.13
CA VAL A 158 12.90 3.37 -15.44
C VAL A 158 13.88 2.22 -15.57
N THR A 159 13.74 1.43 -16.63
CA THR A 159 14.59 0.26 -16.86
C THR A 159 14.88 0.06 -18.35
N LYS A 160 15.97 -0.63 -18.66
CA LYS A 160 16.44 -0.85 -20.03
C LYS A 160 16.17 -2.27 -20.50
N VAL A 161 15.78 -2.42 -21.76
CA VAL A 161 15.71 -3.72 -22.45
C VAL A 161 17.13 -4.22 -22.74
N LEU A 162 17.51 -5.30 -22.10
CA LEU A 162 18.84 -5.92 -22.27
C LEU A 162 18.90 -6.86 -23.47
N SER A 163 17.82 -7.59 -23.72
CA SER A 163 17.72 -8.52 -24.84
C SER A 163 16.26 -8.87 -25.13
N VAL A 164 16.00 -9.23 -26.38
CA VAL A 164 14.75 -9.86 -26.80
C VAL A 164 15.07 -11.20 -27.41
N LYS A 165 14.40 -12.27 -26.97
CA LYS A 165 14.60 -13.64 -27.47
C LYS A 165 13.28 -14.38 -27.61
N GLU A 166 13.29 -15.38 -28.47
CA GLU A 166 12.19 -16.36 -28.59
C GLU A 166 12.53 -17.65 -27.86
N VAL A 167 11.57 -18.15 -27.11
CA VAL A 167 11.65 -19.44 -26.42
C VAL A 167 10.36 -20.22 -26.68
N ARG A 168 10.42 -21.22 -27.57
CA ARG A 168 9.29 -22.11 -27.87
C ARG A 168 7.99 -21.38 -28.27
N GLY A 169 8.11 -20.36 -29.13
CA GLY A 169 6.99 -19.58 -29.62
C GLY A 169 6.51 -18.47 -28.68
N ARG A 170 7.21 -18.22 -27.58
CA ARG A 170 6.99 -17.10 -26.68
C ARG A 170 8.17 -16.14 -26.76
N TYR A 171 7.90 -14.85 -26.90
CA TYR A 171 8.94 -13.84 -26.87
C TYR A 171 9.15 -13.34 -25.43
N ILE A 172 10.41 -13.10 -25.10
CA ILE A 172 10.83 -12.63 -23.77
C ILE A 172 11.76 -11.44 -23.96
N ALA A 173 11.38 -10.29 -23.43
CA ALA A 173 12.26 -9.15 -23.27
C ALA A 173 12.80 -9.14 -21.84
N ASN A 174 14.13 -9.31 -21.69
CA ASN A 174 14.77 -9.23 -20.38
C ASN A 174 15.18 -7.79 -20.07
N MET A 175 14.87 -7.38 -18.86
CA MET A 175 15.08 -6.01 -18.37
C MET A 175 16.25 -5.90 -17.40
N ASP A 176 16.78 -4.68 -17.23
CA ASP A 176 17.75 -4.33 -16.18
C ASP A 176 17.09 -3.99 -14.84
N GLY A 177 15.88 -4.45 -14.62
CA GLY A 177 15.08 -4.34 -13.40
C GLY A 177 14.42 -5.66 -13.07
N ASP A 178 13.75 -5.72 -11.93
CA ASP A 178 12.99 -6.86 -11.49
C ASP A 178 11.58 -6.46 -10.99
N TYR A 179 10.70 -7.43 -10.80
CA TYR A 179 9.31 -7.16 -10.39
C TYR A 179 9.21 -6.49 -9.01
N HIS A 180 10.20 -6.64 -8.13
CA HIS A 180 10.22 -5.95 -6.84
C HIS A 180 10.40 -4.43 -6.99
N ASN A 181 11.01 -3.96 -8.08
CA ASN A 181 11.08 -2.53 -8.39
C ASN A 181 9.70 -1.92 -8.65
N LEU A 182 8.74 -2.73 -9.09
CA LEU A 182 7.37 -2.30 -9.37
C LEU A 182 6.44 -2.41 -8.15
N GLY A 183 6.83 -3.19 -7.13
CA GLY A 183 6.02 -3.47 -5.94
C GLY A 183 4.93 -4.53 -6.19
N GLU A 184 4.13 -4.82 -5.17
CA GLU A 184 3.10 -5.87 -5.22
C GLU A 184 2.08 -5.69 -6.35
N ILE A 185 1.82 -4.47 -6.78
CA ILE A 185 0.77 -4.18 -7.76
C ILE A 185 1.02 -4.86 -9.10
N CYS A 186 2.26 -5.01 -9.53
CA CYS A 186 2.58 -5.66 -10.81
C CYS A 186 2.20 -7.15 -10.86
N THR A 187 2.06 -7.80 -9.72
CA THR A 187 1.60 -9.20 -9.64
C THR A 187 0.09 -9.34 -9.81
N MET A 188 -0.65 -8.26 -9.67
CA MET A 188 -2.11 -8.23 -9.71
C MET A 188 -2.65 -7.50 -10.94
N LYS A 189 -1.95 -6.47 -11.41
CA LYS A 189 -2.40 -5.55 -12.47
C LYS A 189 -1.25 -5.19 -13.39
N LYS A 190 -1.56 -4.99 -14.66
CA LYS A 190 -0.62 -4.42 -15.64
C LYS A 190 -0.46 -2.93 -15.35
N LEU A 191 0.77 -2.49 -15.15
CA LEU A 191 1.05 -1.08 -14.91
C LEU A 191 1.08 -0.29 -16.23
N PRO A 192 0.80 1.01 -16.22
CA PRO A 192 1.04 1.86 -17.37
C PRO A 192 2.53 1.83 -17.74
N VAL A 193 2.82 1.64 -19.03
CA VAL A 193 4.19 1.57 -19.55
C VAL A 193 4.35 2.49 -20.76
N THR A 194 5.41 3.29 -20.73
CA THR A 194 5.86 4.08 -21.87
C THR A 194 7.17 3.48 -22.41
N VAL A 195 7.25 3.25 -23.72
CA VAL A 195 8.46 2.78 -24.40
C VAL A 195 9.16 3.98 -25.03
N LEU A 196 10.41 4.21 -24.64
CA LEU A 196 11.29 5.21 -25.26
C LEU A 196 12.32 4.50 -26.11
N SER A 197 12.38 4.84 -27.41
CA SER A 197 13.27 4.16 -28.34
C SER A 197 14.75 4.37 -27.99
N GLY A 198 15.50 3.27 -27.96
CA GLY A 198 16.95 3.25 -27.83
C GLY A 198 17.71 3.44 -29.16
N GLY A 199 16.97 3.71 -30.26
CA GLY A 199 17.57 3.98 -31.59
C GLY A 199 17.67 2.76 -32.50
N LYS A 200 17.30 1.55 -32.05
CA LYS A 200 17.13 0.37 -32.91
C LYS A 200 15.72 0.31 -33.49
N GLU A 201 15.59 -0.43 -34.59
CA GLU A 201 14.26 -0.73 -35.14
C GLU A 201 13.45 -1.56 -34.17
N GLN A 202 12.26 -1.06 -33.82
CA GLN A 202 11.34 -1.72 -32.92
C GLN A 202 10.42 -2.67 -33.66
N HIS A 203 10.10 -3.81 -33.03
CA HIS A 203 9.17 -4.80 -33.56
C HIS A 203 8.05 -5.07 -32.55
N THR A 204 6.85 -5.33 -33.07
CA THR A 204 5.73 -5.83 -32.27
C THR A 204 5.75 -7.36 -32.32
N TYR A 205 5.76 -7.94 -31.14
CA TYR A 205 5.77 -9.40 -31.01
C TYR A 205 4.43 -9.89 -30.48
N THR A 206 3.97 -11.03 -31.00
CA THR A 206 2.84 -11.75 -30.42
C THR A 206 3.32 -12.61 -29.26
N ASN A 207 2.51 -12.72 -28.19
CA ASN A 207 2.84 -13.56 -27.03
C ASN A 207 4.19 -13.21 -26.38
N MET A 208 4.41 -11.90 -26.08
CA MET A 208 5.61 -11.42 -25.41
C MET A 208 5.35 -11.14 -23.94
N ASP A 209 6.32 -11.47 -23.08
CA ASP A 209 6.40 -11.01 -21.71
C ASP A 209 7.65 -10.19 -21.46
N ILE A 210 7.50 -9.18 -20.61
CA ILE A 210 8.62 -8.42 -20.06
C ILE A 210 9.05 -9.08 -18.75
N MET A 211 10.28 -9.58 -18.70
CA MET A 211 10.85 -10.34 -17.59
C MET A 211 12.03 -9.58 -16.97
N GLY A 212 12.21 -9.75 -15.67
CA GLY A 212 13.35 -9.18 -14.95
C GLY A 212 14.66 -9.95 -15.17
N PHE A 213 15.71 -9.48 -14.48
CA PHE A 213 17.06 -10.06 -14.55
C PHE A 213 17.29 -11.21 -13.54
N THR A 214 16.35 -11.47 -12.64
CA THR A 214 16.55 -12.47 -11.59
C THR A 214 16.40 -13.90 -12.12
N CYS A 215 16.85 -14.87 -11.33
CA CYS A 215 16.68 -16.28 -11.64
C CYS A 215 15.30 -16.84 -11.25
N LEU A 216 14.38 -15.98 -10.84
CA LEU A 216 13.03 -16.38 -10.41
C LEU A 216 12.08 -16.45 -11.61
N GLU A 217 11.40 -17.56 -11.81
CA GLU A 217 10.42 -17.71 -12.89
C GLU A 217 9.24 -16.74 -12.78
N GLN A 218 8.91 -16.29 -11.56
CA GLN A 218 7.88 -15.29 -11.31
C GLN A 218 8.35 -13.84 -11.50
N ASP A 219 9.60 -13.61 -11.93
CA ASP A 219 10.11 -12.26 -12.18
C ASP A 219 9.55 -11.68 -13.49
N VAL A 220 8.23 -11.48 -13.51
CA VAL A 220 7.47 -10.95 -14.62
C VAL A 220 7.05 -9.52 -14.31
N LEU A 221 7.56 -8.56 -15.08
CA LEU A 221 7.20 -7.15 -14.95
C LEU A 221 5.90 -6.82 -15.69
N TYR A 222 5.69 -7.45 -16.84
CA TYR A 222 4.49 -7.24 -17.64
C TYR A 222 4.18 -8.48 -18.51
N PRO A 223 3.12 -9.23 -18.20
CA PRO A 223 2.71 -10.36 -19.01
C PRO A 223 1.88 -9.91 -20.23
N GLY A 224 2.13 -10.52 -21.39
CA GLY A 224 1.38 -10.23 -22.62
C GLY A 224 1.56 -8.78 -23.06
N PHE A 225 2.78 -8.39 -23.36
CA PHE A 225 3.12 -7.05 -23.82
C PHE A 225 2.88 -6.94 -25.35
N GLU A 226 2.18 -5.90 -25.78
CA GLU A 226 1.69 -5.75 -27.15
C GLU A 226 2.25 -4.54 -27.91
N GLN A 227 3.10 -3.72 -27.26
CA GLN A 227 3.74 -2.57 -27.92
C GLN A 227 5.01 -3.01 -28.65
N SER A 228 5.43 -2.19 -29.63
CA SER A 228 6.71 -2.40 -30.31
C SER A 228 7.88 -2.12 -29.35
N ILE A 229 8.90 -2.97 -29.44
CA ILE A 229 10.09 -2.91 -28.55
C ILE A 229 11.33 -3.43 -29.27
N ALA A 230 12.49 -2.92 -28.88
CA ALA A 230 13.79 -3.41 -29.31
C ALA A 230 14.79 -3.45 -28.15
N GLU A 231 15.85 -4.23 -28.31
CA GLU A 231 16.99 -4.20 -27.39
C GLU A 231 17.60 -2.79 -27.34
N GLY A 232 17.82 -2.29 -26.15
CA GLY A 232 18.33 -0.95 -25.89
C GLY A 232 17.24 0.07 -25.57
N ASP A 233 15.97 -0.22 -25.82
CA ASP A 233 14.84 0.64 -25.45
C ASP A 233 14.75 0.81 -23.93
N ILE A 234 14.18 1.94 -23.54
CA ILE A 234 13.89 2.26 -22.13
C ILE A 234 12.39 2.11 -21.89
N LEU A 235 12.03 1.36 -20.89
CA LEU A 235 10.66 1.26 -20.40
C LEU A 235 10.51 2.10 -19.13
N VAL A 236 9.45 2.91 -19.10
CA VAL A 236 9.04 3.68 -17.93
C VAL A 236 7.74 3.09 -17.43
N PHE A 237 7.79 2.45 -16.27
CA PHE A 237 6.62 1.93 -15.57
C PHE A 237 6.12 2.97 -14.59
N ASP A 238 4.89 3.43 -14.76
CA ASP A 238 4.28 4.42 -13.88
C ASP A 238 3.45 3.77 -12.76
N ASN A 239 3.11 4.57 -11.76
CA ASN A 239 2.27 4.17 -10.65
C ASN A 239 2.91 3.10 -9.73
N VAL A 240 4.21 3.19 -9.51
CA VAL A 240 5.00 2.21 -8.73
C VAL A 240 5.32 2.64 -7.30
N GLY A 241 4.72 3.72 -6.77
CA GLY A 241 5.10 4.28 -5.46
C GLY A 241 4.69 3.43 -4.24
N GLY A 242 3.83 2.43 -4.41
CA GLY A 242 3.34 1.62 -3.30
C GLY A 242 4.11 0.33 -3.10
N TYR A 243 4.76 0.17 -1.94
CA TYR A 243 5.49 -1.06 -1.56
C TYR A 243 6.61 -1.48 -2.53
N SER A 244 7.17 -0.57 -3.30
CA SER A 244 8.30 -0.85 -4.19
C SER A 244 9.64 -0.68 -3.47
N ILE A 245 10.00 0.54 -3.09
CA ILE A 245 11.32 0.84 -2.51
C ILE A 245 11.51 0.16 -1.15
N VAL A 246 10.52 0.28 -0.27
CA VAL A 246 10.60 -0.21 1.12
C VAL A 246 10.49 -1.73 1.24
N SER A 247 9.93 -2.39 0.24
CA SER A 247 9.72 -3.85 0.24
C SER A 247 10.64 -4.60 -0.72
N LYS A 248 11.49 -3.89 -1.48
CA LYS A 248 12.43 -4.53 -2.41
C LYS A 248 13.56 -5.22 -1.64
N PRO A 249 13.72 -6.54 -1.77
CA PRO A 249 14.89 -7.22 -1.23
C PRO A 249 16.14 -6.89 -2.05
N GLN A 250 17.29 -6.93 -1.40
CA GLN A 250 18.62 -6.86 -2.05
C GLN A 250 18.95 -8.22 -2.66
N PHE A 251 18.24 -8.58 -3.73
CA PHE A 251 18.41 -9.87 -4.38
C PHE A 251 19.12 -9.68 -5.73
N ILE A 252 20.30 -10.27 -5.88
CA ILE A 252 21.23 -10.19 -7.02
C ILE A 252 21.80 -8.78 -7.21
N LYS A 253 20.97 -7.74 -7.25
CA LYS A 253 21.41 -6.35 -7.36
C LYS A 253 20.99 -5.52 -6.14
N PRO A 254 21.82 -4.57 -5.70
CA PRO A 254 21.47 -3.57 -4.71
C PRO A 254 20.34 -2.65 -5.22
N GLN A 255 19.86 -1.76 -4.34
CA GLN A 255 18.86 -0.74 -4.71
C GLN A 255 19.42 0.24 -5.73
N SER A 256 18.60 0.58 -6.73
CA SER A 256 18.92 1.61 -7.71
C SER A 256 18.85 3.01 -7.10
N ALA A 257 19.48 3.98 -7.75
CA ALA A 257 19.36 5.39 -7.38
C ALA A 257 17.95 5.92 -7.59
N MET A 258 17.60 6.98 -6.84
CA MET A 258 16.35 7.71 -6.98
C MET A 258 16.62 9.17 -7.37
N TYR A 259 15.78 9.67 -8.26
CA TYR A 259 15.84 11.04 -8.74
C TYR A 259 14.47 11.69 -8.65
N VAL A 260 14.44 12.99 -8.41
CA VAL A 260 13.26 13.83 -8.54
C VAL A 260 13.38 14.63 -9.84
N LEU A 261 12.34 14.55 -10.67
CA LEU A 261 12.18 15.45 -11.80
C LEU A 261 11.34 16.65 -11.33
N ARG A 262 11.96 17.82 -11.25
CA ARG A 262 11.32 19.05 -10.85
C ARG A 262 10.45 19.62 -11.99
N THR A 263 9.46 20.42 -11.65
CA THR A 263 8.58 21.07 -12.63
C THR A 263 9.30 22.02 -13.60
N ASN A 264 10.48 22.52 -13.21
CA ASN A 264 11.37 23.33 -14.06
C ASN A 264 12.27 22.47 -14.98
N GLY A 265 12.13 21.13 -14.97
CA GLY A 265 12.92 20.21 -15.77
C GLY A 265 14.26 19.81 -15.11
N GLU A 266 14.59 20.33 -13.94
CA GLU A 266 15.79 19.93 -13.20
C GLU A 266 15.66 18.52 -12.65
N VAL A 267 16.74 17.73 -12.75
CA VAL A 267 16.84 16.38 -12.20
C VAL A 267 17.75 16.39 -10.99
N GLU A 268 17.22 16.03 -9.84
CA GLU A 268 17.95 15.98 -8.57
C GLU A 268 18.03 14.54 -8.06
N GLN A 269 19.23 14.08 -7.72
CA GLN A 269 19.41 12.78 -7.07
C GLN A 269 19.11 12.91 -5.57
N ILE A 270 18.06 12.20 -5.11
CA ILE A 270 17.65 12.18 -3.70
C ILE A 270 18.09 10.92 -2.96
N MET A 271 18.44 9.87 -3.68
CA MET A 271 19.04 8.64 -3.13
C MET A 271 20.07 8.10 -4.11
N ARG A 272 21.30 7.88 -3.65
CA ARG A 272 22.29 7.16 -4.48
C ARG A 272 21.95 5.68 -4.59
N ALA A 273 22.45 5.02 -5.60
CA ALA A 273 22.42 3.57 -5.65
C ALA A 273 23.18 2.96 -4.45
N GLU A 274 22.68 1.83 -3.94
CA GLU A 274 23.44 1.05 -2.96
C GLU A 274 24.69 0.44 -3.60
N THR A 275 25.69 0.27 -2.77
CA THR A 275 26.95 -0.39 -3.10
C THR A 275 27.02 -1.76 -2.42
N PHE A 276 28.05 -2.54 -2.74
CA PHE A 276 28.34 -3.78 -2.03
C PHE A 276 28.46 -3.55 -0.51
N ASP A 277 29.10 -2.49 -0.08
CA ASP A 277 29.30 -2.18 1.34
C ASP A 277 27.98 -1.89 2.06
N ASP A 278 27.02 -1.22 1.43
CA ASP A 278 25.70 -0.99 2.03
C ASP A 278 24.97 -2.30 2.34
N VAL A 279 25.20 -3.33 1.55
CA VAL A 279 24.58 -4.64 1.72
C VAL A 279 25.35 -5.50 2.74
N PHE A 280 26.68 -5.52 2.67
CA PHE A 280 27.52 -6.50 3.33
C PHE A 280 28.33 -6.01 4.53
N ASN A 281 28.43 -4.69 4.79
CA ASN A 281 29.22 -4.16 5.91
C ASN A 281 28.74 -4.59 7.30
N LYS A 282 27.52 -5.11 7.40
CA LYS A 282 26.97 -5.71 8.63
C LYS A 282 27.49 -7.12 8.93
N PHE A 283 28.13 -7.77 7.96
CA PHE A 283 28.71 -9.09 8.12
C PHE A 283 30.18 -8.97 8.54
N SER A 284 30.62 -9.82 9.47
CA SER A 284 32.02 -9.96 9.86
C SER A 284 32.60 -11.23 9.24
N PHE A 285 33.52 -11.04 8.31
CA PHE A 285 34.25 -12.14 7.70
C PHE A 285 35.58 -12.32 8.43
N LYS A 286 35.80 -13.51 8.99
CA LYS A 286 37.11 -13.92 9.50
C LYS A 286 37.75 -14.83 8.44
N PHE A 287 38.76 -14.33 7.79
CA PHE A 287 39.60 -15.11 6.88
C PHE A 287 40.80 -15.69 7.63
#